data_6a9ea6815fec498b847e7dd2db38eae6
#
_entry.id   6a9ea6815fec498b847e7dd2db38eae6
#
_cell.length_a   1.000
_cell.length_b   1.000
_cell.length_c   1.000
_cell.angle_alpha   90.00
_cell.angle_beta   90.00
_cell.angle_gamma   90.00
#
_symmetry.space_group_name_H-M   'P 1'
#
loop_
_entity.id
_entity.type
_entity.pdbx_description
1 polymer ?
#
loop_
_entity_poly.entity_id
_entity_poly.type
_entity_poly.pdbx_seq_one_letter_code
_entity_poly.pdbx_strand_id
1 'polypeptide(L)'
;MGVDKDTLASWLADYDKDKLTIGVVASHSSLQILHGARKEGFRTLGIAVGENRRKIYQAFPGADPDEWLILEDYREMLDYAEWFRKRNVIIIPHGSLVEYLGSTNFKNLQVPTFGNRGILHWESSRQRQRDWLEAGGCDMPKVLEDPHDIDGPVIVKYAGAKGGRGYFIARDYRDFRRNVDIEEEFTIQEYVLGCRYYLHFFFDP
;
A
#
# COMPACT_ATOMS: atom_id res chain seq x y z
N MET A 1 -17.44 0.59 10.65
CA MET A 1 -17.23 1.96 11.18
C MET A 1 -15.75 2.12 11.39
N GLY A 2 -15.13 3.14 10.78
CA GLY A 2 -13.68 3.34 10.93
C GLY A 2 -13.29 3.67 12.37
N VAL A 3 -12.02 3.47 12.72
CA VAL A 3 -11.47 3.86 14.03
C VAL A 3 -11.40 5.38 14.10
N ASP A 4 -12.08 5.97 15.05
CA ASP A 4 -12.01 7.41 15.33
C ASP A 4 -10.82 7.78 16.23
N LYS A 5 -10.57 9.08 16.38
CA LYS A 5 -9.42 9.60 17.12
C LYS A 5 -9.50 9.29 18.61
N ASP A 6 -10.69 9.33 19.19
CA ASP A 6 -10.87 9.09 20.63
C ASP A 6 -10.68 7.61 20.98
N THR A 7 -11.21 6.71 20.14
CA THR A 7 -10.96 5.27 20.25
C THR A 7 -9.48 4.96 20.14
N LEU A 8 -8.77 5.55 19.17
CA LEU A 8 -7.34 5.36 19.02
C LEU A 8 -6.56 5.86 20.24
N ALA A 9 -6.90 7.05 20.75
CA ALA A 9 -6.29 7.61 21.94
C ALA A 9 -6.50 6.71 23.17
N SER A 10 -7.69 6.13 23.33
CA SER A 10 -7.98 5.21 24.44
C SER A 10 -7.10 3.95 24.38
N TRP A 11 -6.92 3.35 23.19
CA TRP A 11 -6.03 2.20 23.05
C TRP A 11 -4.57 2.52 23.34
N LEU A 12 -4.09 3.67 22.86
CA LEU A 12 -2.71 4.10 23.08
C LEU A 12 -2.42 4.49 24.54
N ALA A 13 -3.45 4.88 25.32
CA ALA A 13 -3.31 5.13 26.74
C ALA A 13 -2.97 3.86 27.53
N ASP A 14 -3.43 2.70 27.05
CA ASP A 14 -3.16 1.39 27.65
C ASP A 14 -1.80 0.80 27.21
N TYR A 15 -1.11 1.39 26.24
CA TYR A 15 0.15 0.88 25.71
C TYR A 15 1.33 1.25 26.63
N ASP A 16 2.16 0.26 26.90
CA ASP A 16 3.50 0.45 27.47
C ASP A 16 4.43 0.97 26.36
N LYS A 17 4.74 2.26 26.41
CA LYS A 17 5.54 2.93 25.37
C LYS A 17 6.97 2.43 25.29
N ASP A 18 7.50 1.86 26.37
CA ASP A 18 8.86 1.28 26.41
C ASP A 18 8.90 -0.14 25.81
N LYS A 19 7.73 -0.73 25.51
CA LYS A 19 7.60 -2.08 24.97
C LYS A 19 6.79 -2.14 23.69
N LEU A 20 6.85 -1.07 22.89
CA LEU A 20 6.18 -1.07 21.59
C LEU A 20 6.71 -2.18 20.69
N THR A 21 5.78 -2.78 19.95
CA THR A 21 6.09 -3.79 18.94
C THR A 21 5.67 -3.26 17.57
N ILE A 22 6.60 -3.20 16.65
CA ILE A 22 6.34 -2.80 15.26
C ILE A 22 5.86 -4.03 14.48
N GLY A 23 4.60 -4.01 14.07
CA GLY A 23 3.96 -5.08 13.30
C GLY A 23 3.88 -4.72 11.81
N VAL A 24 4.23 -5.66 10.94
CA VAL A 24 4.19 -5.44 9.49
C VAL A 24 3.86 -6.74 8.74
N VAL A 25 3.06 -6.65 7.66
CA VAL A 25 2.82 -7.81 6.80
C VAL A 25 4.04 -8.11 5.93
N ALA A 26 4.38 -9.39 5.81
CA ALA A 26 5.56 -9.85 5.10
C ALA A 26 5.44 -9.57 3.60
N SER A 27 6.28 -8.65 3.11
CA SER A 27 6.45 -8.28 1.71
C SER A 27 7.84 -7.70 1.48
N HIS A 28 8.19 -7.36 0.24
CA HIS A 28 9.46 -6.70 -0.05
C HIS A 28 9.68 -5.40 0.77
N SER A 29 8.61 -4.64 1.05
CA SER A 29 8.70 -3.42 1.87
C SER A 29 8.87 -3.70 3.36
N SER A 30 8.47 -4.87 3.85
CA SER A 30 8.60 -5.21 5.28
C SER A 30 10.05 -5.32 5.73
N LEU A 31 10.96 -5.69 4.83
CA LEU A 31 12.39 -5.85 5.16
C LEU A 31 13.00 -4.55 5.68
N GLN A 32 12.70 -3.42 5.02
CA GLN A 32 13.19 -2.10 5.43
C GLN A 32 12.60 -1.68 6.77
N ILE A 33 11.30 -1.91 6.96
CA ILE A 33 10.57 -1.54 8.18
C ILE A 33 11.11 -2.34 9.37
N LEU A 34 11.24 -3.67 9.24
CA LEU A 34 11.75 -4.54 10.29
C LEU A 34 13.20 -4.21 10.63
N HIS A 35 14.04 -3.98 9.60
CA HIS A 35 15.43 -3.60 9.83
C HIS A 35 15.55 -2.26 10.56
N GLY A 36 14.77 -1.25 10.16
CA GLY A 36 14.74 0.06 10.81
C GLY A 36 14.25 -0.03 12.26
N ALA A 37 13.12 -0.72 12.49
CA ALA A 37 12.56 -0.91 13.82
C ALA A 37 13.55 -1.57 14.79
N ARG A 38 14.26 -2.62 14.34
CA ARG A 38 15.29 -3.28 15.14
C ARG A 38 16.47 -2.35 15.45
N LYS A 39 16.90 -1.53 14.50
CA LYS A 39 17.97 -0.54 14.73
C LYS A 39 17.60 0.48 15.81
N GLU A 40 16.34 0.85 15.87
CA GLU A 40 15.80 1.77 16.87
C GLU A 40 15.43 1.07 18.20
N GLY A 41 15.69 -0.23 18.32
CA GLY A 41 15.46 -1.00 19.54
C GLY A 41 14.01 -1.43 19.78
N PHE A 42 13.13 -1.32 18.81
CA PHE A 42 11.76 -1.83 18.91
C PHE A 42 11.70 -3.34 18.78
N ARG A 43 10.76 -3.95 19.48
CA ARG A 43 10.34 -5.32 19.18
C ARG A 43 9.64 -5.36 17.83
N THR A 44 9.74 -6.49 17.15
CA THR A 44 9.24 -6.62 15.78
C THR A 44 8.36 -7.85 15.61
N LEU A 45 7.26 -7.69 14.86
CA LEU A 45 6.32 -8.75 14.54
C LEU A 45 6.12 -8.80 13.02
N GLY A 46 6.48 -9.94 12.43
CA GLY A 46 6.16 -10.26 11.04
C GLY A 46 4.80 -10.96 10.95
N ILE A 47 3.96 -10.55 10.00
CA ILE A 47 2.66 -11.18 9.73
C ILE A 47 2.72 -11.79 8.34
N ALA A 48 2.51 -13.09 8.23
CA ALA A 48 2.61 -13.82 6.97
C ALA A 48 1.44 -14.77 6.76
N VAL A 49 1.03 -14.94 5.51
CA VAL A 49 0.10 -16.01 5.12
C VAL A 49 0.92 -17.22 4.70
N GLY A 50 0.75 -18.30 5.46
CA GLY A 50 1.42 -19.56 5.23
C GLY A 50 2.92 -19.57 5.57
N GLU A 51 3.40 -20.74 5.92
CA GLU A 51 4.80 -21.00 6.33
C GLU A 51 5.82 -20.68 5.23
N ASN A 52 5.47 -20.84 3.96
CA ASN A 52 6.40 -20.57 2.85
C ASN A 52 6.76 -19.08 2.78
N ARG A 53 5.78 -18.19 3.00
CA ARG A 53 6.03 -16.74 3.03
C ARG A 53 6.91 -16.38 4.22
N ARG A 54 6.64 -16.92 5.40
CA ARG A 54 7.50 -16.74 6.58
C ARG A 54 8.94 -17.11 6.28
N LYS A 55 9.20 -18.31 5.75
CA LYS A 55 10.55 -18.80 5.45
C LYS A 55 11.31 -17.89 4.49
N ILE A 56 10.63 -17.34 3.47
CA ILE A 56 11.26 -16.42 2.50
C ILE A 56 11.76 -15.17 3.24
N TYR A 57 10.92 -14.52 4.03
CA TYR A 57 11.29 -13.24 4.66
C TYR A 57 12.18 -13.41 5.89
N GLN A 58 12.07 -14.54 6.61
CA GLN A 58 12.97 -14.89 7.69
C GLN A 58 14.42 -15.06 7.21
N ALA A 59 14.64 -15.42 5.96
CA ALA A 59 15.98 -15.66 5.42
C ALA A 59 16.81 -14.37 5.22
N PHE A 60 16.23 -13.18 5.41
CA PHE A 60 16.94 -11.91 5.23
C PHE A 60 17.61 -11.45 6.54
N PRO A 61 18.96 -11.46 6.60
CA PRO A 61 19.68 -11.05 7.80
C PRO A 61 19.36 -9.62 8.22
N GLY A 62 19.12 -9.41 9.52
CA GLY A 62 18.81 -8.11 10.08
C GLY A 62 17.38 -7.62 9.87
N ALA A 63 16.56 -8.35 9.13
CA ALA A 63 15.14 -8.07 8.91
C ALA A 63 14.23 -9.23 9.39
N ASP A 64 14.79 -10.28 9.98
CA ASP A 64 14.01 -11.35 10.64
C ASP A 64 13.34 -10.76 11.90
N PRO A 65 12.00 -10.79 12.03
CA PRO A 65 11.33 -10.26 13.19
C PRO A 65 11.52 -11.14 14.44
N ASP A 66 11.32 -10.54 15.61
CA ASP A 66 11.42 -11.26 16.89
C ASP A 66 10.29 -12.29 17.07
N GLU A 67 9.13 -12.03 16.45
CA GLU A 67 7.96 -12.91 16.48
C GLU A 67 7.28 -12.96 15.12
N TRP A 68 6.68 -14.12 14.79
CA TRP A 68 5.86 -14.31 13.59
C TRP A 68 4.42 -14.65 13.95
N LEU A 69 3.46 -13.98 13.32
CA LEU A 69 2.07 -14.40 13.26
C LEU A 69 1.80 -15.01 11.88
N ILE A 70 1.47 -16.30 11.85
CA ILE A 70 1.17 -17.02 10.62
C ILE A 70 -0.34 -17.18 10.51
N LEU A 71 -0.88 -16.74 9.40
CA LEU A 71 -2.32 -16.75 9.09
C LEU A 71 -2.58 -17.62 7.86
N GLU A 72 -3.82 -18.02 7.66
CA GLU A 72 -4.28 -18.64 6.40
C GLU A 72 -4.72 -17.55 5.39
N ASP A 73 -5.27 -16.44 5.88
CA ASP A 73 -5.67 -15.29 5.07
C ASP A 73 -5.40 -14.00 5.86
N TYR A 74 -4.95 -12.93 5.19
CA TYR A 74 -4.69 -11.66 5.87
C TYR A 74 -5.93 -11.02 6.51
N ARG A 75 -7.15 -11.38 6.08
CA ARG A 75 -8.39 -10.91 6.70
C ARG A 75 -8.55 -11.36 8.15
N GLU A 76 -7.92 -12.47 8.53
CA GLU A 76 -7.89 -12.94 9.92
C GLU A 76 -7.24 -11.93 10.87
N MET A 77 -6.41 -10.99 10.36
CA MET A 77 -5.89 -9.90 11.18
C MET A 77 -6.97 -9.13 11.94
N LEU A 78 -8.20 -9.07 11.40
CA LEU A 78 -9.33 -8.41 12.05
C LEU A 78 -9.71 -9.11 13.36
N ASP A 79 -9.61 -10.43 13.40
CA ASP A 79 -9.95 -11.26 14.57
C ASP A 79 -8.83 -11.19 15.63
N TYR A 80 -7.60 -10.88 15.22
CA TYR A 80 -6.44 -10.73 16.10
C TYR A 80 -6.32 -9.33 16.73
N ALA A 81 -7.28 -8.43 16.56
CA ALA A 81 -7.16 -7.04 17.01
C ALA A 81 -6.82 -6.90 18.51
N GLU A 82 -7.50 -7.64 19.37
CA GLU A 82 -7.22 -7.64 20.82
C GLU A 82 -5.85 -8.25 21.13
N TRP A 83 -5.46 -9.30 20.43
CA TRP A 83 -4.15 -9.95 20.56
C TRP A 83 -3.00 -8.98 20.22
N PHE A 84 -3.16 -8.17 19.16
CA PHE A 84 -2.21 -7.11 18.81
C PHE A 84 -2.13 -6.04 19.90
N ARG A 85 -3.27 -5.54 20.37
CA ARG A 85 -3.28 -4.49 21.42
C ARG A 85 -2.62 -4.96 22.71
N LYS A 86 -2.88 -6.17 23.17
CA LYS A 86 -2.23 -6.75 24.36
C LYS A 86 -0.72 -6.91 24.26
N ARG A 87 -0.18 -6.82 23.03
CA ARG A 87 1.26 -6.88 22.73
C ARG A 87 1.87 -5.54 22.37
N ASN A 88 1.16 -4.45 22.62
CA ASN A 88 1.57 -3.09 22.26
C ASN A 88 1.95 -2.96 20.77
N VAL A 89 1.24 -3.65 19.87
CA VAL A 89 1.55 -3.65 18.44
C VAL A 89 1.02 -2.39 17.78
N ILE A 90 1.90 -1.71 17.05
CA ILE A 90 1.55 -0.68 16.08
C ILE A 90 1.81 -1.25 14.69
N ILE A 91 0.79 -1.31 13.85
CA ILE A 91 0.92 -1.78 12.47
C ILE A 91 1.46 -0.66 11.59
N ILE A 92 2.56 -0.94 10.88
CA ILE A 92 3.10 -0.04 9.86
C ILE A 92 2.50 -0.42 8.50
N PRO A 93 1.63 0.44 7.94
CA PRO A 93 1.05 0.17 6.64
C PRO A 93 2.06 0.43 5.52
N HIS A 94 1.96 -0.36 4.46
CA HIS A 94 2.66 -0.16 3.20
C HIS A 94 1.78 -0.68 2.04
N GLY A 95 2.15 -0.43 0.79
CA GLY A 95 1.32 -0.73 -0.38
C GLY A 95 0.80 -2.17 -0.43
N SER A 96 1.62 -3.17 -0.07
CA SER A 96 1.18 -4.57 -0.06
C SER A 96 0.11 -4.87 1.00
N LEU A 97 0.08 -4.15 2.13
CA LEU A 97 -0.99 -4.33 3.11
C LEU A 97 -2.35 -3.96 2.52
N VAL A 98 -2.39 -2.89 1.72
CA VAL A 98 -3.62 -2.45 1.04
C VAL A 98 -4.09 -3.49 0.02
N GLU A 99 -3.16 -4.06 -0.73
CA GLU A 99 -3.44 -5.10 -1.72
C GLU A 99 -3.95 -6.40 -1.05
N TYR A 100 -3.33 -6.82 0.04
CA TYR A 100 -3.63 -8.09 0.71
C TYR A 100 -4.89 -8.04 1.57
N LEU A 101 -5.05 -6.97 2.34
CA LEU A 101 -6.17 -6.80 3.27
C LEU A 101 -7.35 -6.05 2.65
N GLY A 102 -7.07 -5.16 1.69
CA GLY A 102 -8.01 -4.21 1.11
C GLY A 102 -8.23 -2.97 1.99
N SER A 103 -8.51 -1.85 1.35
CA SER A 103 -8.67 -0.55 2.04
C SER A 103 -9.81 -0.53 3.06
N THR A 104 -10.92 -1.22 2.78
CA THR A 104 -12.07 -1.30 3.68
C THR A 104 -11.75 -2.07 4.96
N ASN A 105 -11.12 -3.25 4.84
CA ASN A 105 -10.72 -4.04 5.99
C ASN A 105 -9.65 -3.33 6.81
N PHE A 106 -8.68 -2.70 6.14
CA PHE A 106 -7.67 -1.89 6.84
C PHE A 106 -8.31 -0.75 7.64
N LYS A 107 -9.29 -0.04 7.07
CA LYS A 107 -10.03 1.01 7.79
C LYS A 107 -10.72 0.49 9.05
N ASN A 108 -11.18 -0.76 9.02
CA ASN A 108 -11.91 -1.40 10.12
C ASN A 108 -10.99 -2.17 11.09
N LEU A 109 -9.70 -2.28 10.82
CA LEU A 109 -8.75 -2.97 11.69
C LEU A 109 -8.63 -2.25 13.05
N GLN A 110 -9.06 -2.89 14.12
CA GLN A 110 -9.17 -2.32 15.47
C GLN A 110 -7.82 -2.39 16.22
N VAL A 111 -6.77 -1.86 15.60
CA VAL A 111 -5.37 -1.82 16.12
C VAL A 111 -4.77 -0.46 15.80
N PRO A 112 -3.93 0.13 16.65
CA PRO A 112 -3.16 1.30 16.28
C PRO A 112 -2.33 1.08 15.03
N THR A 113 -2.36 2.03 14.11
CA THR A 113 -1.53 2.01 12.89
C THR A 113 -0.78 3.31 12.77
N PHE A 114 0.43 3.25 12.24
CA PHE A 114 1.19 4.45 11.95
C PHE A 114 0.60 5.18 10.74
N GLY A 115 0.55 6.52 10.80
CA GLY A 115 0.07 7.37 9.72
C GLY A 115 -1.47 7.43 9.58
N ASN A 116 -1.91 8.18 8.58
CA ASN A 116 -3.33 8.44 8.32
C ASN A 116 -3.99 7.26 7.58
N ARG A 117 -4.91 6.57 8.25
CA ARG A 117 -5.68 5.46 7.65
C ARG A 117 -6.52 5.87 6.44
N GLY A 118 -6.95 7.13 6.40
CA GLY A 118 -7.78 7.65 5.32
C GLY A 118 -7.06 7.73 3.98
N ILE A 119 -5.73 7.85 3.99
CA ILE A 119 -4.94 8.01 2.76
C ILE A 119 -5.08 6.80 1.82
N LEU A 120 -5.21 5.59 2.38
CA LEU A 120 -5.31 4.38 1.58
C LEU A 120 -6.58 4.31 0.72
N HIS A 121 -7.64 5.01 1.14
CA HIS A 121 -8.85 5.16 0.32
C HIS A 121 -8.58 5.99 -0.95
N TRP A 122 -7.74 7.01 -0.83
CA TRP A 122 -7.33 7.83 -1.98
C TRP A 122 -6.34 7.07 -2.87
N GLU A 123 -5.40 6.37 -2.26
CA GLU A 123 -4.36 5.63 -2.97
C GLU A 123 -4.88 4.39 -3.71
N SER A 124 -5.96 3.78 -3.24
CA SER A 124 -6.56 2.59 -3.86
C SER A 124 -7.30 2.85 -5.18
N SER A 125 -7.49 4.10 -5.58
CA SER A 125 -8.17 4.48 -6.81
C SER A 125 -7.32 5.45 -7.64
N ARG A 126 -7.05 5.10 -8.90
CA ARG A 126 -6.30 5.98 -9.82
C ARG A 126 -6.97 7.33 -10.03
N GLN A 127 -8.31 7.35 -10.12
CA GLN A 127 -9.06 8.59 -10.26
C GLN A 127 -8.91 9.47 -9.03
N ARG A 128 -9.08 8.91 -7.82
CA ARG A 128 -8.90 9.68 -6.57
C ARG A 128 -7.48 10.19 -6.38
N GLN A 129 -6.47 9.38 -6.72
CA GLN A 129 -5.08 9.86 -6.72
C GLN A 129 -4.91 11.07 -7.62
N ARG A 130 -5.49 11.01 -8.82
CA ARG A 130 -5.46 12.10 -9.79
C ARG A 130 -6.14 13.35 -9.22
N ASP A 131 -7.38 13.23 -8.76
CA ASP A 131 -8.17 14.32 -8.19
C ASP A 131 -7.43 14.98 -7.02
N TRP A 132 -6.78 14.18 -6.18
CA TRP A 132 -6.01 14.66 -5.05
C TRP A 132 -4.77 15.45 -5.48
N LEU A 133 -4.02 14.95 -6.46
CA LEU A 133 -2.83 15.61 -6.99
C LEU A 133 -3.19 16.92 -7.72
N GLU A 134 -4.26 16.90 -8.51
CA GLU A 134 -4.79 18.09 -9.19
C GLU A 134 -5.27 19.16 -8.18
N ALA A 135 -5.98 18.75 -7.12
CA ALA A 135 -6.38 19.64 -6.04
C ALA A 135 -5.17 20.21 -5.26
N GLY A 136 -4.06 19.49 -5.24
CA GLY A 136 -2.76 19.95 -4.70
C GLY A 136 -1.97 20.86 -5.64
N GLY A 137 -2.49 21.17 -6.84
CA GLY A 137 -1.84 22.03 -7.82
C GLY A 137 -0.75 21.33 -8.64
N CYS A 138 -0.74 20.01 -8.70
CA CYS A 138 0.18 19.27 -9.56
C CYS A 138 -0.29 19.29 -11.02
N ASP A 139 0.63 19.52 -11.94
CA ASP A 139 0.38 19.31 -13.36
C ASP A 139 0.24 17.81 -13.64
N MET A 140 -0.87 17.43 -14.23
CA MET A 140 -1.17 16.03 -14.52
C MET A 140 -1.11 15.75 -16.02
N PRO A 141 -0.58 14.60 -16.45
CA PRO A 141 -0.65 14.19 -17.85
C PRO A 141 -2.10 14.15 -18.34
N LYS A 142 -2.35 14.60 -19.57
CA LYS A 142 -3.71 14.60 -20.14
C LYS A 142 -4.26 13.18 -20.24
N VAL A 143 -5.54 13.03 -19.94
CA VAL A 143 -6.30 11.82 -20.22
C VAL A 143 -7.08 12.04 -21.52
N LEU A 144 -7.04 11.04 -22.41
CA LEU A 144 -7.82 11.02 -23.64
C LEU A 144 -9.07 10.17 -23.41
N GLU A 145 -10.23 10.72 -23.71
CA GLU A 145 -11.50 9.99 -23.61
C GLU A 145 -11.77 9.15 -24.86
N ASP A 146 -11.41 9.67 -26.05
CA ASP A 146 -11.57 8.96 -27.32
C ASP A 146 -10.20 8.46 -27.82
N PRO A 147 -10.04 7.15 -28.03
CA PRO A 147 -8.82 6.59 -28.61
C PRO A 147 -8.47 7.12 -30.01
N HIS A 148 -9.44 7.65 -30.75
CA HIS A 148 -9.21 8.25 -32.06
C HIS A 148 -8.42 9.56 -31.98
N ASP A 149 -8.38 10.21 -30.82
CA ASP A 149 -7.61 11.43 -30.57
C ASP A 149 -6.12 11.17 -30.30
N ILE A 150 -5.67 9.92 -30.44
CA ILE A 150 -4.24 9.57 -30.25
C ILE A 150 -3.45 10.10 -31.44
N ASP A 151 -2.74 11.21 -31.23
CA ASP A 151 -1.89 11.91 -32.19
C ASP A 151 -0.38 11.83 -31.86
N GLY A 152 -0.01 11.01 -30.86
CA GLY A 152 1.35 10.81 -30.39
C GLY A 152 1.43 9.70 -29.33
N PRO A 153 2.58 9.47 -28.72
CA PRO A 153 2.74 8.41 -27.73
C PRO A 153 1.82 8.60 -26.53
N VAL A 154 1.03 7.58 -26.22
CA VAL A 154 0.18 7.50 -25.04
C VAL A 154 0.51 6.24 -24.24
N ILE A 155 0.24 6.26 -22.95
CA ILE A 155 0.27 5.08 -22.09
C ILE A 155 -1.17 4.65 -21.80
N VAL A 156 -1.51 3.42 -22.14
CA VAL A 156 -2.79 2.80 -21.82
C VAL A 156 -2.60 1.95 -20.57
N LYS A 157 -3.37 2.24 -19.52
CA LYS A 157 -3.25 1.60 -18.21
C LYS A 157 -4.55 0.90 -17.87
N TYR A 158 -4.46 -0.37 -17.53
CA TYR A 158 -5.60 -1.14 -17.01
C TYR A 158 -5.82 -0.90 -15.51
N ALA A 159 -7.03 -1.16 -15.05
CA ALA A 159 -7.35 -1.09 -13.63
C ALA A 159 -6.54 -2.13 -12.81
N GLY A 160 -6.13 -1.73 -11.61
CA GLY A 160 -5.36 -2.57 -10.69
C GLY A 160 -3.84 -2.53 -10.90
N ALA A 161 -3.10 -2.88 -9.85
CA ALA A 161 -1.64 -2.93 -9.85
C ALA A 161 -1.15 -4.33 -10.22
N LYS A 162 -1.11 -4.66 -11.51
CA LYS A 162 -0.66 -5.99 -12.00
C LYS A 162 0.87 -6.07 -12.20
N GLY A 163 1.66 -5.42 -11.35
CA GLY A 163 3.12 -5.59 -11.35
C GLY A 163 3.81 -5.32 -12.68
N GLY A 164 3.51 -4.22 -13.35
CA GLY A 164 4.09 -3.85 -14.64
C GLY A 164 3.46 -4.50 -15.87
N ARG A 165 2.50 -5.41 -15.68
CA ARG A 165 1.74 -6.04 -16.79
C ARG A 165 0.44 -5.29 -17.12
N GLY A 166 0.15 -4.24 -16.39
CA GLY A 166 -1.12 -3.51 -16.52
C GLY A 166 -1.04 -2.27 -17.42
N TYR A 167 -0.09 -2.19 -18.35
CA TYR A 167 -0.03 -1.08 -19.30
C TYR A 167 0.70 -1.44 -20.59
N PHE A 168 0.43 -0.67 -21.65
CA PHE A 168 1.22 -0.64 -22.89
C PHE A 168 1.31 0.78 -23.43
N ILE A 169 2.22 1.01 -24.38
CA ILE A 169 2.38 2.29 -25.08
C ILE A 169 1.80 2.13 -26.47
N ALA A 170 0.92 3.06 -26.87
CA ALA A 170 0.43 3.18 -28.24
C ALA A 170 0.91 4.50 -28.83
N ARG A 171 1.27 4.50 -30.11
CA ARG A 171 1.74 5.68 -30.84
C ARG A 171 0.66 6.35 -31.65
N ASP A 172 -0.36 5.57 -31.99
CA ASP A 172 -1.52 5.96 -32.78
C ASP A 172 -2.70 5.04 -32.47
N TYR A 173 -3.87 5.34 -33.04
CA TYR A 173 -5.07 4.52 -32.89
C TYR A 173 -4.90 3.07 -33.38
N ARG A 174 -4.07 2.82 -34.43
CA ARG A 174 -3.82 1.46 -34.93
C ARG A 174 -3.03 0.62 -33.92
N ASP A 175 -2.01 1.21 -33.31
CA ASP A 175 -1.25 0.58 -32.24
C ASP A 175 -2.14 0.27 -31.03
N PHE A 176 -2.99 1.22 -30.66
CA PHE A 176 -3.96 1.04 -29.58
C PHE A 176 -4.87 -0.17 -29.86
N ARG A 177 -5.52 -0.19 -31.02
CA ARG A 177 -6.45 -1.26 -31.42
C ARG A 177 -5.85 -2.65 -31.46
N ARG A 178 -4.55 -2.77 -31.72
CA ARG A 178 -3.85 -4.06 -31.77
C ARG A 178 -3.56 -4.63 -30.38
N ASN A 179 -3.42 -3.79 -29.37
CA ASN A 179 -2.90 -4.17 -28.08
C ASN A 179 -3.94 -4.04 -26.95
N VAL A 180 -5.04 -3.33 -27.19
CA VAL A 180 -6.06 -3.13 -26.17
C VAL A 180 -6.88 -4.39 -25.92
N ASP A 181 -7.06 -4.72 -24.65
CA ASP A 181 -8.09 -5.63 -24.18
C ASP A 181 -9.33 -4.78 -23.82
N ILE A 182 -10.35 -4.82 -24.66
CA ILE A 182 -11.59 -4.05 -24.50
C ILE A 182 -12.52 -4.59 -23.41
N GLU A 183 -12.26 -5.79 -22.92
CA GLU A 183 -13.00 -6.39 -21.78
C GLU A 183 -12.52 -5.86 -20.43
N GLU A 184 -11.31 -5.28 -20.38
CA GLU A 184 -10.77 -4.66 -19.17
C GLU A 184 -10.98 -3.14 -19.18
N GLU A 185 -11.27 -2.59 -18.00
CA GLU A 185 -11.32 -1.12 -17.80
C GLU A 185 -9.93 -0.53 -17.98
N PHE A 186 -9.79 0.49 -18.81
CA PHE A 186 -8.51 1.13 -19.08
C PHE A 186 -8.62 2.68 -19.07
N THR A 187 -7.47 3.31 -18.94
CA THR A 187 -7.31 4.77 -19.09
C THR A 187 -6.21 5.04 -20.11
N ILE A 188 -6.48 5.91 -21.06
CA ILE A 188 -5.50 6.42 -22.03
C ILE A 188 -4.94 7.73 -21.50
N GLN A 189 -3.63 7.81 -21.36
CA GLN A 189 -2.96 8.97 -20.80
C GLN A 189 -1.78 9.38 -21.67
N GLU A 190 -1.54 10.67 -21.79
CA GLU A 190 -0.34 11.22 -22.40
C GLU A 190 0.93 10.54 -21.87
N TYR A 191 1.83 10.17 -22.77
CA TYR A 191 3.15 9.65 -22.41
C TYR A 191 4.14 10.80 -22.24
N VAL A 192 4.35 11.20 -20.99
CA VAL A 192 5.29 12.26 -20.66
C VAL A 192 6.72 11.75 -20.78
N LEU A 193 7.50 12.34 -21.70
CA LEU A 193 8.93 12.08 -21.82
C LEU A 193 9.70 12.85 -20.74
N GLY A 194 10.58 12.15 -20.04
CA GLY A 194 11.41 12.78 -19.00
C GLY A 194 12.09 11.78 -18.08
N CYS A 195 12.83 12.32 -17.12
CA CYS A 195 13.39 11.51 -16.04
C CYS A 195 12.35 11.29 -14.95
N ARG A 196 12.28 10.06 -14.46
CA ARG A 196 11.38 9.72 -13.36
C ARG A 196 12.08 9.99 -12.03
N TYR A 197 11.42 10.79 -11.18
CA TYR A 197 11.85 11.03 -9.81
C TYR A 197 10.81 10.50 -8.84
N TYR A 198 11.27 9.95 -7.72
CA TYR A 198 10.43 9.52 -6.61
C TYR A 198 10.79 10.39 -5.41
N LEU A 199 9.90 11.30 -5.05
CA LEU A 199 10.06 12.15 -3.87
C LEU A 199 9.44 11.45 -2.66
N HIS A 200 10.26 11.24 -1.63
CA HIS A 200 9.82 10.63 -0.39
C HIS A 200 9.84 11.70 0.71
N PHE A 201 8.71 11.88 1.34
CA PHE A 201 8.55 12.82 2.45
C PHE A 201 8.12 12.05 3.69
N PHE A 202 8.65 12.46 4.82
CA PHE A 202 8.19 12.06 6.13
C PHE A 202 7.75 13.31 6.88
N PHE A 203 6.57 13.27 7.47
CA PHE A 203 6.02 14.33 8.31
C PHE A 203 5.82 13.75 9.70
N ASP A 204 6.30 14.46 10.70
CA ASP A 204 6.00 14.18 12.10
C ASP A 204 4.50 14.45 12.34
N PRO A 205 3.73 13.50 12.92
CA PRO A 205 2.30 13.65 13.13
C PRO A 205 1.94 14.71 14.14
#